data_584f68d3ae218cdd5b0b0e58810ebe8c
#
_entry.id   584f68d3ae218cdd5b0b0e58810ebe8c
#
_cell.length_a   1.000
_cell.length_b   1.000
_cell.length_c   1.000
_cell.angle_alpha   90.00
_cell.angle_beta   90.00
_cell.angle_gamma   90.00
#
_symmetry.space_group_name_H-M   'P 1'
#
loop_
_entity.id
_entity.type
_entity.pdbx_description
1 polymer ?
#
loop_
_entity_poly.entity_id
_entity_poly.type
_entity_poly.pdbx_seq_one_letter_code
_entity_poly.pdbx_strand_id
1 'polypeptide(L)'
;MRKYLPFLLSLLLAACTEKVDLQSVSDYNDYLVVDAVLTDNPDHEQTVNLSRTVSYFFDEEPPRVQGARVSVNDLVFEESEPGVYLAPRGYHCEPGTKYHLQIELPEGRNYEADASMPERGFRLDGIDYAFAGNKSMGLDSLWTLAIWGKDDAIASYYHITLGVNGDYYPFEYTQFMDDKYFNDKEVKGFPITTLVQSEVLRKRYGDAFKYLETGDVITLRARSLEKGYFDFLLAQTLNTTSIPIFSPQPANTPTNIRGEHVLGWFAVCPEFYASVTVEDPFRPYYKKLFPWF
;
A
#
# COMPACT_ATOMS: atom_id res chain seq x y z
N MET A 1 13.09 33.91 48.96
CA MET A 1 12.77 33.41 47.58
C MET A 1 12.34 31.96 47.52
N ARG A 2 12.60 31.10 48.52
CA ARG A 2 12.32 29.66 48.52
C ARG A 2 10.87 29.28 48.83
N LYS A 3 10.04 30.20 49.33
CA LYS A 3 8.64 29.97 49.75
C LYS A 3 7.59 30.08 48.59
N TYR A 4 7.97 30.64 47.43
CA TYR A 4 7.02 30.83 46.31
C TYR A 4 7.22 29.82 45.18
N LEU A 5 8.23 28.95 45.29
CA LEU A 5 8.51 27.91 44.30
C LEU A 5 7.37 26.89 44.11
N PRO A 6 6.71 26.40 45.21
CA PRO A 6 5.60 25.47 45.03
C PRO A 6 4.33 26.11 44.43
N PHE A 7 4.16 27.43 44.62
CA PHE A 7 3.02 28.16 44.03
C PHE A 7 3.23 28.44 42.53
N LEU A 8 4.45 28.63 42.09
CA LEU A 8 4.79 28.77 40.68
C LEU A 8 4.69 27.43 39.93
N LEU A 9 5.00 26.30 40.59
CA LEU A 9 4.89 24.96 40.02
C LEU A 9 3.44 24.51 39.88
N SER A 10 2.51 24.96 40.77
CA SER A 10 1.09 24.65 40.66
C SER A 10 0.39 25.43 39.54
N LEU A 11 0.92 26.57 39.10
CA LEU A 11 0.38 27.33 37.98
C LEU A 11 0.71 26.71 36.62
N LEU A 12 1.75 25.88 36.53
CA LEU A 12 2.16 25.18 35.29
C LEU A 12 1.32 23.95 35.01
N LEU A 13 0.52 23.45 35.97
CA LEU A 13 -0.36 22.29 35.80
C LEU A 13 -1.79 22.67 35.35
N ALA A 14 -2.10 23.94 35.19
CA ALA A 14 -3.40 24.43 34.74
C ALA A 14 -3.46 24.71 33.23
N ALA A 15 -2.41 24.36 32.48
CA ALA A 15 -2.36 24.59 31.05
C ALA A 15 -2.97 23.39 30.27
N CYS A 16 -4.02 23.70 29.53
CA CYS A 16 -4.64 22.96 28.44
C CYS A 16 -5.36 21.65 28.79
N THR A 17 -6.58 21.77 29.27
CA THR A 17 -7.64 20.86 28.83
C THR A 17 -8.33 21.52 27.64
N GLU A 18 -7.79 21.36 26.46
CA GLU A 18 -8.54 21.62 25.24
C GLU A 18 -9.65 20.57 25.18
N LYS A 19 -10.90 21.03 25.27
CA LYS A 19 -12.04 20.15 25.05
C LYS A 19 -12.02 19.81 23.56
N VAL A 20 -11.58 18.61 23.22
CA VAL A 20 -11.81 18.05 21.90
C VAL A 20 -13.34 17.89 21.76
N ASP A 21 -13.93 18.66 20.88
CA ASP A 21 -15.35 18.52 20.54
C ASP A 21 -15.53 17.23 19.74
N LEU A 22 -15.97 16.17 20.42
CA LEU A 22 -16.20 14.86 19.82
C LEU A 22 -17.38 14.88 18.83
N GLN A 23 -18.19 15.95 18.79
CA GLN A 23 -19.24 16.10 17.80
C GLN A 23 -18.67 16.37 16.41
N SER A 24 -17.53 17.02 16.29
CA SER A 24 -16.86 17.20 14.99
C SER A 24 -16.30 15.87 14.42
N VAL A 25 -16.12 14.85 15.24
CA VAL A 25 -15.67 13.51 14.81
C VAL A 25 -16.86 12.70 14.27
N SER A 26 -18.09 13.02 14.66
CA SER A 26 -19.30 12.34 14.14
C SER A 26 -19.63 12.72 12.69
N ASP A 27 -19.16 13.87 12.21
CA ASP A 27 -19.43 14.34 10.85
C ASP A 27 -18.73 13.52 9.76
N TYR A 28 -17.74 12.68 10.13
CA TYR A 28 -17.03 11.78 9.21
C TYR A 28 -17.72 10.42 9.01
N ASN A 29 -18.85 10.15 9.63
CA ASN A 29 -19.51 8.85 9.59
C ASN A 29 -20.25 8.55 8.27
N ASP A 30 -20.32 9.48 7.33
CA ASP A 30 -21.03 9.31 6.05
C ASP A 30 -20.18 9.58 4.81
N TYR A 31 -18.85 9.52 4.93
CA TYR A 31 -17.99 9.63 3.76
C TYR A 31 -18.00 8.32 2.97
N LEU A 32 -18.16 8.42 1.66
CA LEU A 32 -17.89 7.31 0.77
C LEU A 32 -16.39 7.03 0.75
N VAL A 33 -16.02 5.79 0.91
CA VAL A 33 -14.63 5.32 0.71
C VAL A 33 -14.58 4.52 -0.57
N VAL A 34 -13.75 4.96 -1.51
CA VAL A 34 -13.51 4.28 -2.79
C VAL A 34 -12.10 3.69 -2.77
N ASP A 35 -12.02 2.37 -2.87
CA ASP A 35 -10.77 1.64 -3.06
C ASP A 35 -10.84 0.92 -4.42
N ALA A 36 -10.16 1.49 -5.41
CA ALA A 36 -10.22 1.03 -6.79
C ALA A 36 -8.82 1.05 -7.41
N VAL A 37 -8.22 -0.14 -7.51
CA VAL A 37 -6.91 -0.32 -8.13
C VAL A 37 -7.04 -1.37 -9.24
N LEU A 38 -7.05 -0.89 -10.48
CA LEU A 38 -7.11 -1.76 -11.64
C LEU A 38 -5.71 -1.98 -12.22
N THR A 39 -5.49 -3.12 -12.84
CA THR A 39 -4.19 -3.53 -13.38
C THR A 39 -4.27 -4.02 -14.83
N ASP A 40 -3.11 -4.21 -15.45
CA ASP A 40 -2.98 -4.84 -16.77
C ASP A 40 -2.89 -6.38 -16.71
N ASN A 41 -3.11 -6.96 -15.51
CA ASN A 41 -3.07 -8.41 -15.34
C ASN A 41 -4.47 -9.02 -15.62
N PRO A 42 -4.64 -9.80 -16.70
CA PRO A 42 -5.93 -10.40 -17.06
C PRO A 42 -6.35 -11.56 -16.13
N ASP A 43 -5.41 -12.09 -15.34
CA ASP A 43 -5.67 -13.17 -14.38
C ASP A 43 -6.16 -12.64 -13.03
N HIS A 44 -6.05 -11.34 -12.81
CA HIS A 44 -6.57 -10.69 -11.61
C HIS A 44 -8.01 -10.20 -11.82
N GLU A 45 -8.85 -10.43 -10.84
CA GLU A 45 -10.15 -9.79 -10.76
C GLU A 45 -9.98 -8.30 -10.55
N GLN A 46 -10.54 -7.50 -11.47
CA GLN A 46 -10.50 -6.05 -11.39
C GLN A 46 -11.71 -5.55 -10.62
N THR A 47 -11.49 -4.94 -9.46
CA THR A 47 -12.57 -4.58 -8.53
C THR A 47 -12.58 -3.09 -8.18
N VAL A 48 -13.77 -2.58 -7.90
CA VAL A 48 -14.02 -1.31 -7.22
C VAL A 48 -14.73 -1.62 -5.92
N ASN A 49 -14.11 -1.28 -4.79
CA ASN A 49 -14.67 -1.53 -3.47
C ASN A 49 -15.25 -0.23 -2.90
N LEU A 50 -16.50 -0.29 -2.45
CA LEU A 50 -17.22 0.84 -1.88
C LEU A 50 -17.63 0.56 -0.44
N SER A 51 -17.25 1.45 0.48
CA SER A 51 -17.64 1.38 1.87
C SER A 51 -17.94 2.78 2.44
N ARG A 52 -18.39 2.85 3.69
CA ARG A 52 -18.55 4.09 4.44
C ARG A 52 -17.48 4.18 5.53
N THR A 53 -17.12 5.39 5.91
CA THR A 53 -16.29 5.59 7.10
C THR A 53 -17.05 5.14 8.34
N VAL A 54 -16.29 4.70 9.35
CA VAL A 54 -16.79 4.42 10.71
C VAL A 54 -16.08 5.33 11.70
N SER A 55 -16.71 5.55 12.84
CA SER A 55 -16.06 6.33 13.90
C SER A 55 -14.84 5.58 14.44
N TYR A 56 -13.73 6.29 14.62
CA TYR A 56 -12.48 5.75 15.17
C TYR A 56 -12.63 5.03 16.53
N PHE A 57 -13.69 5.36 17.27
CA PHE A 57 -13.95 4.80 18.60
C PHE A 57 -14.74 3.48 18.60
N PHE A 58 -15.16 3.01 17.45
CA PHE A 58 -15.92 1.77 17.32
C PHE A 58 -15.08 0.77 16.51
N ASP A 59 -14.91 -0.43 17.08
CA ASP A 59 -14.24 -1.56 16.43
C ASP A 59 -15.26 -2.31 15.54
N GLU A 60 -15.87 -1.59 14.60
CA GLU A 60 -16.85 -2.11 13.67
C GLU A 60 -16.27 -2.16 12.26
N GLU A 61 -16.64 -3.20 11.51
CA GLU A 61 -16.29 -3.27 10.10
C GLU A 61 -16.97 -2.13 9.32
N PRO A 62 -16.25 -1.45 8.40
CA PRO A 62 -16.83 -0.39 7.58
C PRO A 62 -18.05 -0.89 6.80
N PRO A 63 -19.22 -0.22 6.91
CA PRO A 63 -20.42 -0.60 6.19
C PRO A 63 -20.17 -0.61 4.68
N ARG A 64 -20.56 -1.66 4.00
CA ARG A 64 -20.43 -1.81 2.56
C ARG A 64 -21.54 -1.08 1.82
N VAL A 65 -21.20 -0.40 0.72
CA VAL A 65 -22.17 0.37 -0.09
C VAL A 65 -22.65 -0.51 -1.23
N GLN A 66 -23.93 -0.91 -1.16
CA GLN A 66 -24.58 -1.81 -2.10
C GLN A 66 -25.47 -1.05 -3.10
N GLY A 67 -25.74 -1.67 -4.24
CA GLY A 67 -26.69 -1.19 -5.23
C GLY A 67 -26.24 0.06 -6.00
N ALA A 68 -24.95 0.42 -5.93
CA ALA A 68 -24.41 1.49 -6.75
C ALA A 68 -24.27 1.04 -8.22
N ARG A 69 -24.37 1.98 -9.13
CA ARG A 69 -23.95 1.78 -10.52
C ARG A 69 -22.50 2.23 -10.65
N VAL A 70 -21.63 1.28 -10.92
CA VAL A 70 -20.19 1.51 -11.10
C VAL A 70 -19.80 1.22 -12.54
N SER A 71 -19.07 2.14 -13.18
CA SER A 71 -18.53 1.92 -14.52
C SER A 71 -17.14 2.54 -14.69
N VAL A 72 -16.33 1.92 -15.55
CA VAL A 72 -15.02 2.42 -15.98
C VAL A 72 -15.01 2.48 -17.50
N ASN A 73 -14.80 3.68 -18.07
CA ASN A 73 -14.91 3.93 -19.51
C ASN A 73 -16.21 3.33 -20.12
N ASP A 74 -17.34 3.63 -19.48
CA ASP A 74 -18.69 3.11 -19.84
C ASP A 74 -18.91 1.60 -19.65
N LEU A 75 -17.89 0.82 -19.32
CA LEU A 75 -18.02 -0.59 -18.96
C LEU A 75 -18.57 -0.72 -17.54
N VAL A 76 -19.74 -1.34 -17.41
CA VAL A 76 -20.38 -1.55 -16.12
C VAL A 76 -19.69 -2.68 -15.35
N PHE A 77 -19.39 -2.41 -14.07
CA PHE A 77 -18.91 -3.41 -13.11
C PHE A 77 -20.12 -3.91 -12.31
N GLU A 78 -20.25 -5.23 -12.20
CA GLU A 78 -21.37 -5.86 -11.52
C GLU A 78 -21.07 -6.10 -10.04
N GLU A 79 -22.05 -5.85 -9.17
CA GLU A 79 -21.89 -6.16 -7.73
C GLU A 79 -21.86 -7.66 -7.54
N SER A 80 -20.70 -8.20 -7.12
CA SER A 80 -20.47 -9.63 -6.87
C SER A 80 -20.70 -10.00 -5.40
N GLU A 81 -20.33 -9.11 -4.51
CA GLU A 81 -20.53 -9.19 -3.07
C GLU A 81 -20.90 -7.80 -2.54
N PRO A 82 -21.48 -7.66 -1.34
CA PRO A 82 -21.84 -6.37 -0.78
C PRO A 82 -20.71 -5.34 -0.88
N GLY A 83 -20.89 -4.30 -1.71
CA GLY A 83 -19.93 -3.23 -1.93
C GLY A 83 -18.69 -3.60 -2.74
N VAL A 84 -18.64 -4.77 -3.37
CA VAL A 84 -17.58 -5.22 -4.28
C VAL A 84 -18.12 -5.28 -5.70
N TYR A 85 -17.64 -4.39 -6.55
CA TYR A 85 -18.05 -4.29 -7.96
C TYR A 85 -16.96 -4.85 -8.84
N LEU A 86 -17.27 -5.89 -9.59
CA LEU A 86 -16.34 -6.70 -10.38
C LEU A 86 -16.48 -6.40 -11.87
N ALA A 87 -15.37 -6.19 -12.53
CA ALA A 87 -15.32 -6.11 -14.00
C ALA A 87 -15.68 -7.45 -14.65
N PRO A 88 -16.15 -7.45 -15.90
CA PRO A 88 -16.30 -8.67 -16.67
C PRO A 88 -15.00 -9.48 -16.72
N ARG A 89 -15.11 -10.79 -16.67
CA ARG A 89 -13.96 -11.70 -16.65
C ARG A 89 -13.00 -11.44 -17.81
N GLY A 90 -11.71 -11.36 -17.50
CA GLY A 90 -10.65 -11.10 -18.46
C GLY A 90 -10.48 -9.62 -18.82
N TYR A 91 -11.26 -8.73 -18.21
CA TYR A 91 -11.01 -7.29 -18.32
C TYR A 91 -9.67 -6.96 -17.68
N HIS A 92 -8.88 -6.15 -18.37
CA HIS A 92 -7.62 -5.62 -17.89
C HIS A 92 -7.37 -4.24 -18.49
N CYS A 93 -6.56 -3.46 -17.86
CA CYS A 93 -6.18 -2.14 -18.33
C CYS A 93 -4.95 -2.21 -19.24
N GLU A 94 -4.77 -1.20 -20.10
CA GLU A 94 -3.64 -1.10 -21.03
C GLU A 94 -2.72 0.07 -20.65
N PRO A 95 -1.38 -0.14 -20.57
CA PRO A 95 -0.42 0.94 -20.33
C PRO A 95 -0.60 2.12 -21.31
N GLY A 96 -0.34 3.34 -20.82
CA GLY A 96 -0.50 4.58 -21.60
C GLY A 96 -1.95 5.01 -21.82
N THR A 97 -2.94 4.28 -21.32
CA THR A 97 -4.38 4.57 -21.51
C THR A 97 -4.96 5.34 -20.34
N LYS A 98 -5.94 6.22 -20.63
CA LYS A 98 -6.72 6.95 -19.62
C LYS A 98 -8.01 6.22 -19.30
N TYR A 99 -8.34 6.24 -18.01
CA TYR A 99 -9.52 5.60 -17.46
C TYR A 99 -10.36 6.61 -16.68
N HIS A 100 -11.67 6.50 -16.84
CA HIS A 100 -12.66 7.34 -16.18
C HIS A 100 -13.61 6.46 -15.37
N LEU A 101 -13.58 6.60 -14.05
CA LEU A 101 -14.48 5.93 -13.12
C LEU A 101 -15.70 6.79 -12.90
N GLN A 102 -16.88 6.18 -12.93
CA GLN A 102 -18.15 6.78 -12.53
C GLN A 102 -18.85 5.90 -11.51
N ILE A 103 -19.38 6.51 -10.46
CA ILE A 103 -20.14 5.85 -9.39
C ILE A 103 -21.40 6.66 -9.17
N GLU A 104 -22.56 6.01 -9.30
CA GLU A 104 -23.87 6.56 -8.96
C GLU A 104 -24.48 5.73 -7.82
N LEU A 105 -24.70 6.37 -6.67
CA LEU A 105 -25.30 5.72 -5.50
C LEU A 105 -26.81 5.66 -5.62
N PRO A 106 -27.49 4.70 -4.96
CA PRO A 106 -28.95 4.57 -4.99
C PRO A 106 -29.69 5.82 -4.54
N GLU A 107 -29.10 6.61 -3.65
CA GLU A 107 -29.64 7.89 -3.18
C GLU A 107 -29.39 9.06 -4.16
N GLY A 108 -28.79 8.83 -5.32
CA GLY A 108 -28.57 9.80 -6.39
C GLY A 108 -27.31 10.66 -6.27
N ARG A 109 -26.40 10.36 -5.33
CA ARG A 109 -25.07 10.99 -5.28
C ARG A 109 -24.17 10.40 -6.34
N ASN A 110 -23.41 11.26 -7.01
CA ASN A 110 -22.52 10.89 -8.11
C ASN A 110 -21.05 11.20 -7.75
N TYR A 111 -20.16 10.31 -8.15
CA TYR A 111 -18.73 10.46 -7.96
C TYR A 111 -18.00 10.07 -9.25
N GLU A 112 -16.88 10.75 -9.51
CA GLU A 112 -16.08 10.53 -10.70
C GLU A 112 -14.60 10.59 -10.36
N ALA A 113 -13.78 9.86 -11.09
CA ALA A 113 -12.33 9.97 -11.02
C ALA A 113 -11.69 9.69 -12.37
N ASP A 114 -10.55 10.33 -12.61
CA ASP A 114 -9.70 10.05 -13.75
C ASP A 114 -8.38 9.48 -13.27
N ALA A 115 -7.86 8.48 -13.98
CA ALA A 115 -6.54 7.91 -13.79
C ALA A 115 -5.91 7.58 -15.13
N SER A 116 -4.59 7.67 -15.22
CA SER A 116 -3.85 7.25 -16.40
C SER A 116 -2.95 6.08 -16.04
N MET A 117 -3.00 5.01 -16.81
CA MET A 117 -2.07 3.90 -16.58
C MET A 117 -0.67 4.32 -17.04
N PRO A 118 0.33 4.36 -16.12
CA PRO A 118 1.70 4.63 -16.52
C PRO A 118 2.19 3.62 -17.57
N GLU A 119 3.17 4.04 -18.37
CA GLU A 119 3.96 3.07 -19.12
C GLU A 119 4.75 2.19 -18.15
N ARG A 120 5.16 1.01 -18.61
CA ARG A 120 6.02 0.13 -17.81
C ARG A 120 7.44 0.71 -17.79
N GLY A 121 7.76 1.50 -16.78
CA GLY A 121 9.07 2.13 -16.64
C GLY A 121 10.23 1.17 -16.35
N PHE A 122 9.94 -0.01 -15.79
CA PHE A 122 10.95 -0.99 -15.42
C PHE A 122 10.68 -2.36 -16.03
N ARG A 123 11.70 -2.94 -16.67
CA ARG A 123 11.71 -4.34 -17.09
C ARG A 123 12.39 -5.18 -16.01
N LEU A 124 11.61 -5.97 -15.28
CA LEU A 124 12.11 -6.89 -14.25
C LEU A 124 12.56 -8.20 -14.91
N ASP A 125 13.87 -8.48 -14.90
CA ASP A 125 14.44 -9.70 -15.49
C ASP A 125 14.52 -10.85 -14.46
N GLY A 126 14.53 -10.54 -13.16
CA GLY A 126 14.53 -11.54 -12.10
C GLY A 126 14.81 -10.97 -10.72
N ILE A 127 14.67 -11.84 -9.73
CA ILE A 127 15.01 -11.58 -8.33
C ILE A 127 15.92 -12.67 -7.79
N ASP A 128 16.64 -12.35 -6.74
CA ASP A 128 17.40 -13.31 -5.96
C ASP A 128 17.43 -12.89 -4.48
N TYR A 129 17.81 -13.79 -3.59
CA TYR A 129 17.79 -13.58 -2.14
C TYR A 129 19.12 -13.98 -1.52
N ALA A 130 19.43 -13.39 -0.37
CA ALA A 130 20.54 -13.80 0.48
C ALA A 130 20.17 -13.65 1.94
N PHE A 131 20.63 -14.56 2.77
CA PHE A 131 20.48 -14.49 4.21
C PHE A 131 21.29 -13.33 4.79
N ALA A 132 20.62 -12.39 5.45
CA ALA A 132 21.25 -11.19 5.98
C ALA A 132 21.62 -11.29 7.46
N GLY A 133 21.09 -12.27 8.19
CA GLY A 133 21.43 -12.51 9.59
C GLY A 133 20.24 -12.86 10.46
N ASN A 134 20.56 -13.22 11.71
CA ASN A 134 19.60 -13.55 12.75
C ASN A 134 19.43 -12.40 13.74
N LYS A 135 18.22 -12.25 14.26
CA LYS A 135 17.86 -11.48 15.47
C LYS A 135 18.45 -10.06 15.54
N SER A 136 17.73 -9.14 14.91
CA SER A 136 17.89 -7.73 15.19
C SER A 136 16.51 -7.14 15.49
N MET A 137 16.39 -6.28 16.50
CA MET A 137 15.16 -5.54 16.84
C MET A 137 13.90 -6.41 17.05
N GLY A 138 14.04 -7.63 17.63
CA GLY A 138 12.89 -8.53 17.84
C GLY A 138 12.43 -9.31 16.62
N LEU A 139 13.17 -9.26 15.52
CA LEU A 139 12.97 -10.08 14.33
C LEU A 139 13.83 -11.34 14.40
N ASP A 140 13.28 -12.47 13.98
CA ASP A 140 13.97 -13.75 14.14
C ASP A 140 15.00 -14.00 13.04
N SER A 141 14.69 -13.64 11.80
CA SER A 141 15.59 -13.78 10.65
C SER A 141 15.26 -12.78 9.55
N LEU A 142 16.30 -12.39 8.81
CA LEU A 142 16.22 -11.41 7.73
C LEU A 142 16.87 -11.96 6.47
N TRP A 143 16.26 -11.72 5.32
CA TRP A 143 16.81 -11.97 3.99
C TRP A 143 16.78 -10.70 3.16
N THR A 144 17.87 -10.38 2.52
CA THR A 144 17.90 -9.30 1.52
C THR A 144 17.42 -9.84 0.19
N LEU A 145 16.48 -9.14 -0.43
CA LEU A 145 16.03 -9.42 -1.79
C LEU A 145 16.64 -8.39 -2.74
N ALA A 146 17.18 -8.86 -3.86
CA ALA A 146 17.73 -8.01 -4.90
C ALA A 146 17.08 -8.30 -6.25
N ILE A 147 17.08 -7.28 -7.12
CA ILE A 147 16.48 -7.31 -8.45
C ILE A 147 17.54 -7.18 -9.55
N TRP A 148 17.21 -7.74 -10.69
CA TRP A 148 17.88 -7.54 -11.97
C TRP A 148 16.86 -7.03 -12.97
N GLY A 149 17.27 -6.08 -13.80
CA GLY A 149 16.38 -5.51 -14.78
C GLY A 149 16.98 -4.29 -15.48
N LYS A 150 16.13 -3.57 -16.17
CA LYS A 150 16.47 -2.32 -16.82
C LYS A 150 15.36 -1.30 -16.62
N ASP A 151 15.73 -0.13 -16.17
CA ASP A 151 14.86 1.03 -16.05
C ASP A 151 14.95 1.90 -17.32
N ASP A 152 13.87 2.57 -17.68
CA ASP A 152 13.87 3.54 -18.78
C ASP A 152 14.14 4.96 -18.25
N ALA A 153 14.09 5.97 -19.14
CA ALA A 153 14.36 7.36 -18.78
C ALA A 153 13.14 8.10 -18.22
N ILE A 154 12.01 7.42 -18.07
CA ILE A 154 10.76 8.03 -17.56
C ILE A 154 10.76 7.94 -16.04
N ALA A 155 10.65 9.09 -15.35
CA ALA A 155 10.55 9.10 -13.88
C ALA A 155 9.39 8.25 -13.39
N SER A 156 9.69 7.24 -12.62
CA SER A 156 8.76 6.19 -12.23
C SER A 156 8.67 6.03 -10.70
N TYR A 157 7.50 5.62 -10.25
CA TYR A 157 7.19 5.36 -8.85
C TYR A 157 6.69 3.93 -8.71
N TYR A 158 7.10 3.25 -7.65
CA TYR A 158 6.82 1.83 -7.49
C TYR A 158 6.25 1.52 -6.13
N HIS A 159 5.26 0.63 -6.11
CA HIS A 159 4.79 -0.08 -4.92
C HIS A 159 5.20 -1.53 -5.04
N ILE A 160 5.92 -2.04 -4.04
CA ILE A 160 6.51 -3.36 -4.04
C ILE A 160 5.97 -4.16 -2.87
N THR A 161 5.46 -5.34 -3.17
CA THR A 161 4.96 -6.29 -2.18
C THR A 161 5.70 -7.61 -2.33
N LEU A 162 6.06 -8.21 -1.22
CA LEU A 162 6.65 -9.55 -1.18
C LEU A 162 5.61 -10.58 -0.75
N GLY A 163 5.79 -11.81 -1.23
CA GLY A 163 5.01 -12.95 -0.81
C GLY A 163 5.86 -14.21 -0.70
N VAL A 164 5.37 -15.17 0.08
CA VAL A 164 5.95 -16.50 0.20
C VAL A 164 4.84 -17.52 -0.07
N ASN A 165 5.05 -18.40 -1.05
CA ASN A 165 4.09 -19.45 -1.45
C ASN A 165 2.67 -18.93 -1.79
N GLY A 166 2.56 -17.68 -2.29
CA GLY A 166 1.29 -17.04 -2.63
C GLY A 166 0.68 -16.17 -1.52
N ASP A 167 1.16 -16.27 -0.27
CA ASP A 167 0.76 -15.38 0.80
C ASP A 167 1.59 -14.10 0.75
N TYR A 168 0.94 -12.95 0.57
CA TYR A 168 1.60 -11.66 0.47
C TYR A 168 1.67 -10.93 1.81
N TYR A 169 2.71 -10.14 1.98
CA TYR A 169 2.82 -9.22 3.10
C TYR A 169 1.67 -8.22 3.11
N PRO A 170 1.13 -7.88 4.29
CA PRO A 170 0.13 -6.84 4.42
C PRO A 170 0.74 -5.46 4.09
N PHE A 171 -0.14 -4.49 3.86
CA PHE A 171 0.22 -3.14 3.38
C PHE A 171 1.31 -2.47 4.24
N GLU A 172 1.30 -2.66 5.55
CA GLU A 172 2.26 -2.06 6.49
C GLU A 172 3.71 -2.56 6.27
N TYR A 173 3.89 -3.66 5.55
CA TYR A 173 5.19 -4.26 5.25
C TYR A 173 5.57 -4.15 3.77
N THR A 174 4.82 -3.38 2.99
CA THR A 174 5.15 -3.11 1.59
C THR A 174 6.14 -1.95 1.46
N GLN A 175 6.76 -1.82 0.29
CA GLN A 175 7.78 -0.82 0.03
C GLN A 175 7.31 0.16 -1.05
N PHE A 176 7.66 1.42 -0.85
CA PHE A 176 7.44 2.48 -1.84
C PHE A 176 8.78 3.08 -2.23
N MET A 177 9.03 3.22 -3.51
CA MET A 177 10.28 3.81 -3.99
C MET A 177 10.09 4.57 -5.30
N ASP A 178 10.97 5.52 -5.54
CA ASP A 178 11.17 6.14 -6.84
C ASP A 178 12.46 5.60 -7.51
N ASP A 179 12.60 5.85 -8.80
CA ASP A 179 13.71 5.36 -9.63
C ASP A 179 14.98 6.21 -9.57
N LYS A 180 15.06 7.23 -8.71
CA LYS A 180 16.18 8.19 -8.66
C LYS A 180 17.56 7.57 -8.70
N TYR A 181 17.72 6.38 -8.12
CA TYR A 181 19.01 5.70 -8.05
C TYR A 181 19.37 4.90 -9.30
N PHE A 182 18.39 4.51 -10.11
CA PHE A 182 18.59 3.63 -11.26
C PHE A 182 17.89 4.09 -12.55
N ASN A 183 17.35 5.32 -12.58
CA ASN A 183 16.72 5.90 -13.78
C ASN A 183 17.63 5.80 -15.01
N ASP A 184 17.14 5.24 -16.10
CA ASP A 184 17.82 4.95 -17.39
C ASP A 184 19.06 4.04 -17.23
N LYS A 185 19.02 3.11 -16.26
CA LYS A 185 20.18 2.23 -16.00
C LYS A 185 19.81 0.75 -16.05
N GLU A 186 20.81 -0.04 -16.37
CA GLU A 186 20.76 -1.47 -16.12
C GLU A 186 20.99 -1.74 -14.61
N VAL A 187 20.07 -2.49 -14.03
CA VAL A 187 20.07 -2.83 -12.60
C VAL A 187 20.55 -4.27 -12.44
N LYS A 188 21.61 -4.44 -11.65
CA LYS A 188 22.23 -5.75 -11.42
C LYS A 188 22.43 -5.99 -9.94
N GLY A 189 21.58 -6.83 -9.35
CA GLY A 189 21.67 -7.18 -7.93
C GLY A 189 21.40 -6.00 -7.01
N PHE A 190 20.48 -5.08 -7.40
CA PHE A 190 20.12 -3.94 -6.57
C PHE A 190 19.26 -4.42 -5.39
N PRO A 191 19.68 -4.18 -4.14
CA PRO A 191 18.91 -4.57 -2.97
C PRO A 191 17.66 -3.69 -2.88
N ILE A 192 16.49 -4.32 -2.96
CA ILE A 192 15.24 -3.59 -3.05
C ILE A 192 14.50 -3.58 -1.72
N THR A 193 14.61 -4.65 -0.97
CA THR A 193 13.87 -4.81 0.30
C THR A 193 14.43 -5.94 1.13
N THR A 194 13.94 -6.06 2.35
CA THR A 194 14.27 -7.14 3.27
C THR A 194 13.02 -7.96 3.55
N LEU A 195 13.10 -9.25 3.33
CA LEU A 195 12.09 -10.20 3.76
C LEU A 195 12.30 -10.50 5.23
N VAL A 196 11.26 -10.30 6.00
CA VAL A 196 11.26 -10.45 7.46
C VAL A 196 10.52 -11.70 7.84
N GLN A 197 11.07 -12.49 8.74
CA GLN A 197 10.41 -13.65 9.28
C GLN A 197 10.38 -13.60 10.80
N SER A 198 9.22 -13.92 11.34
CA SER A 198 8.99 -13.90 12.77
C SER A 198 7.76 -14.73 13.11
N GLU A 199 7.87 -15.60 14.09
CA GLU A 199 6.74 -16.38 14.58
C GLU A 199 5.65 -15.49 15.18
N VAL A 200 5.99 -14.33 15.73
CA VAL A 200 5.04 -13.35 16.25
C VAL A 200 4.24 -12.73 15.11
N LEU A 201 4.93 -12.30 14.03
CA LEU A 201 4.27 -11.72 12.87
C LEU A 201 3.46 -12.77 12.10
N ARG A 202 3.97 -13.99 12.00
CA ARG A 202 3.26 -15.11 11.38
C ARG A 202 1.92 -15.38 12.05
N LYS A 203 1.87 -15.40 13.39
CA LYS A 203 0.62 -15.59 14.15
C LYS A 203 -0.37 -14.44 13.93
N ARG A 204 0.11 -13.24 13.67
CA ARG A 204 -0.72 -12.04 13.50
C ARG A 204 -1.17 -11.84 12.06
N TYR A 205 -0.31 -12.11 11.08
CA TYR A 205 -0.50 -11.71 9.68
C TYR A 205 -0.46 -12.87 8.69
N GLY A 206 -0.19 -14.10 9.12
CA GLY A 206 -0.21 -15.28 8.27
C GLY A 206 1.16 -15.77 7.79
N ASP A 207 1.12 -16.74 6.89
CA ASP A 207 2.28 -17.56 6.50
C ASP A 207 3.29 -16.85 5.60
N ALA A 208 3.02 -15.64 5.11
CA ALA A 208 4.05 -14.80 4.48
C ALA A 208 5.26 -14.56 5.39
N PHE A 209 5.08 -14.59 6.72
CA PHE A 209 6.12 -14.40 7.73
C PHE A 209 6.72 -15.70 8.27
N LYS A 210 6.43 -16.85 7.66
CA LYS A 210 7.02 -18.15 8.06
C LYS A 210 8.54 -18.16 7.86
N TYR A 211 9.25 -19.05 8.57
CA TYR A 211 10.64 -19.32 8.27
C TYR A 211 10.77 -19.98 6.89
N LEU A 212 11.72 -19.49 6.08
CA LEU A 212 11.98 -20.07 4.77
C LEU A 212 12.55 -21.48 4.89
N GLU A 213 12.03 -22.34 4.04
CA GLU A 213 12.50 -23.71 3.86
C GLU A 213 12.88 -23.95 2.39
N THR A 214 13.71 -24.95 2.15
CA THR A 214 14.03 -25.37 0.79
C THR A 214 12.74 -25.77 0.05
N GLY A 215 12.55 -25.22 -1.13
CA GLY A 215 11.34 -25.41 -1.95
C GLY A 215 10.30 -24.28 -1.83
N ASP A 216 10.41 -23.38 -0.84
CA ASP A 216 9.54 -22.21 -0.78
C ASP A 216 9.78 -21.30 -1.99
N VAL A 217 8.73 -20.59 -2.40
CA VAL A 217 8.77 -19.64 -3.51
C VAL A 217 8.60 -18.23 -2.97
N ILE A 218 9.63 -17.41 -3.11
CA ILE A 218 9.56 -15.98 -2.84
C ILE A 218 9.07 -15.30 -4.11
N THR A 219 8.02 -14.49 -4.01
CA THR A 219 7.48 -13.70 -5.11
C THR A 219 7.57 -12.21 -4.78
N LEU A 220 8.12 -11.45 -5.72
CA LEU A 220 8.03 -10.00 -5.75
C LEU A 220 6.90 -9.61 -6.72
N ARG A 221 5.97 -8.81 -6.24
CA ARG A 221 4.97 -8.12 -7.05
C ARG A 221 5.27 -6.62 -6.98
N ALA A 222 5.39 -5.98 -8.13
CA ALA A 222 5.59 -4.55 -8.21
C ALA A 222 4.55 -3.91 -9.13
N ARG A 223 4.15 -2.68 -8.81
CA ARG A 223 3.24 -1.84 -9.59
C ARG A 223 3.94 -0.53 -9.91
N SER A 224 3.89 -0.09 -11.18
CA SER A 224 4.22 1.28 -11.53
C SER A 224 3.04 2.19 -11.20
N LEU A 225 3.30 3.31 -10.56
CA LEU A 225 2.27 4.21 -10.03
C LEU A 225 2.34 5.58 -10.70
N GLU A 226 1.20 6.23 -10.88
CA GLU A 226 1.16 7.68 -11.05
C GLU A 226 1.63 8.36 -9.74
N LYS A 227 2.30 9.51 -9.88
CA LYS A 227 2.82 10.25 -8.73
C LYS A 227 1.74 10.56 -7.68
N GLY A 228 0.53 10.94 -8.11
CA GLY A 228 -0.58 11.25 -7.20
C GLY A 228 -0.96 10.06 -6.32
N TYR A 229 -1.04 8.87 -6.91
CA TYR A 229 -1.32 7.64 -6.15
C TYR A 229 -0.17 7.23 -5.24
N PHE A 230 1.07 7.41 -5.68
CA PHE A 230 2.24 7.21 -4.82
C PHE A 230 2.22 8.12 -3.59
N ASP A 231 1.93 9.41 -3.77
CA ASP A 231 1.82 10.38 -2.67
C ASP A 231 0.67 10.02 -1.71
N PHE A 232 -0.47 9.54 -2.23
CA PHE A 232 -1.60 9.04 -1.44
C PHE A 232 -1.19 7.85 -0.56
N LEU A 233 -0.52 6.84 -1.13
CA LEU A 233 -0.07 5.66 -0.39
C LEU A 233 0.98 6.00 0.68
N LEU A 234 1.90 6.91 0.37
CA LEU A 234 2.86 7.42 1.36
C LEU A 234 2.15 8.13 2.52
N ALA A 235 1.13 8.95 2.24
CA ALA A 235 0.36 9.62 3.28
C ALA A 235 -0.39 8.61 4.17
N GLN A 236 -0.95 7.55 3.59
CA GLN A 236 -1.56 6.45 4.36
C GLN A 236 -0.54 5.76 5.26
N THR A 237 0.64 5.43 4.74
CA THR A 237 1.70 4.77 5.51
C THR A 237 2.14 5.62 6.69
N LEU A 238 2.33 6.92 6.51
CA LEU A 238 2.70 7.85 7.57
C LEU A 238 1.62 7.95 8.65
N ASN A 239 0.34 7.89 8.28
CA ASN A 239 -0.77 7.95 9.23
C ASN A 239 -0.92 6.65 10.05
N THR A 240 -0.56 5.49 9.47
CA THR A 240 -0.69 4.17 10.13
C THR A 240 0.54 3.80 10.98
N THR A 241 1.74 4.26 10.61
CA THR A 241 3.00 3.89 11.27
C THR A 241 3.46 4.90 12.33
N SER A 242 2.71 5.98 12.54
CA SER A 242 3.12 7.07 13.42
C SER A 242 3.17 6.66 14.90
N ILE A 243 4.35 6.90 15.53
CA ILE A 243 4.51 6.78 16.99
C ILE A 243 3.93 8.05 17.62
N PRO A 244 2.95 7.98 18.54
CA PRO A 244 2.19 9.15 19.03
C PRO A 244 3.01 10.31 19.57
N ILE A 245 4.25 10.07 20.01
CA ILE A 245 5.13 11.09 20.62
C ILE A 245 5.93 11.87 19.56
N PHE A 246 6.13 11.32 18.34
CA PHE A 246 6.97 11.91 17.30
C PHE A 246 6.27 12.06 15.96
N SER A 247 4.95 11.82 15.92
CA SER A 247 4.20 11.88 14.68
C SER A 247 3.92 13.32 14.27
N PRO A 248 4.15 13.69 13.01
CA PRO A 248 3.52 14.89 12.48
C PRO A 248 2.00 14.75 12.62
N GLN A 249 1.30 15.88 12.69
CA GLN A 249 -0.17 15.83 12.68
C GLN A 249 -0.64 15.00 11.47
N PRO A 250 -1.69 14.16 11.65
CA PRO A 250 -2.25 13.42 10.53
C PRO A 250 -2.54 14.38 9.37
N ALA A 251 -1.87 14.16 8.25
CA ALA A 251 -2.14 14.94 7.06
C ALA A 251 -3.47 14.45 6.46
N ASN A 252 -4.28 15.37 5.94
CA ASN A 252 -5.42 14.99 5.13
C ASN A 252 -4.91 14.17 3.94
N THR A 253 -5.29 12.91 3.89
CA THR A 253 -4.93 12.04 2.78
C THR A 253 -5.60 12.58 1.51
N PRO A 254 -4.85 12.88 0.45
CA PRO A 254 -5.45 13.39 -0.78
C PRO A 254 -6.39 12.35 -1.40
N THR A 255 -7.31 12.79 -2.26
CA THR A 255 -8.14 11.91 -3.09
C THR A 255 -8.19 12.44 -4.51
N ASN A 256 -8.30 11.57 -5.51
CA ASN A 256 -8.61 11.96 -6.88
C ASN A 256 -10.09 11.79 -7.23
N ILE A 257 -10.91 11.38 -6.28
CA ILE A 257 -12.35 11.21 -6.48
C ILE A 257 -13.03 12.57 -6.34
N ARG A 258 -13.75 12.98 -7.35
CA ARG A 258 -14.62 14.17 -7.35
C ARG A 258 -15.99 13.80 -6.80
N GLY A 259 -16.50 14.58 -5.86
CA GLY A 259 -17.78 14.40 -5.17
C GLY A 259 -17.72 14.97 -3.76
N GLU A 260 -18.87 15.04 -3.10
CA GLU A 260 -18.96 15.48 -1.71
C GLU A 260 -18.78 14.31 -0.75
N HIS A 261 -18.07 14.55 0.36
CA HIS A 261 -17.85 13.54 1.41
C HIS A 261 -17.29 12.21 0.87
N VAL A 262 -16.16 12.28 0.19
CA VAL A 262 -15.49 11.09 -0.39
C VAL A 262 -14.03 11.02 0.01
N LEU A 263 -13.57 9.80 0.24
CA LEU A 263 -12.18 9.43 0.52
C LEU A 263 -11.75 8.28 -0.41
N GLY A 264 -10.47 7.99 -0.41
CA GLY A 264 -9.90 6.89 -1.18
C GLY A 264 -9.32 7.34 -2.51
N TRP A 265 -9.07 6.38 -3.40
CA TRP A 265 -8.38 6.63 -4.65
C TRP A 265 -8.82 5.65 -5.75
N PHE A 266 -8.88 6.16 -6.97
CA PHE A 266 -8.94 5.36 -8.18
C PHE A 266 -7.58 5.37 -8.88
N ALA A 267 -6.96 4.21 -9.03
CA ALA A 267 -5.68 4.04 -9.69
C ALA A 267 -5.74 2.96 -10.76
N VAL A 268 -4.89 3.10 -11.77
CA VAL A 268 -4.64 2.07 -12.79
C VAL A 268 -3.12 1.88 -12.90
N CYS A 269 -2.65 0.63 -12.72
CA CYS A 269 -1.24 0.35 -12.51
C CYS A 269 -0.79 -0.86 -13.34
N PRO A 270 0.27 -0.75 -14.16
CA PRO A 270 0.94 -1.92 -14.68
C PRO A 270 1.50 -2.77 -13.54
N GLU A 271 1.30 -4.07 -13.59
CA GLU A 271 1.89 -5.03 -12.65
C GLU A 271 2.98 -5.86 -13.29
N PHE A 272 3.99 -6.20 -12.53
CA PHE A 272 5.02 -7.16 -12.93
C PHE A 272 5.47 -8.00 -11.74
N TYR A 273 5.90 -9.21 -12.05
CA TYR A 273 6.22 -10.25 -11.09
C TYR A 273 7.57 -10.87 -11.40
N ALA A 274 8.27 -11.25 -10.36
CA ALA A 274 9.36 -12.21 -10.45
C ALA A 274 9.33 -13.11 -9.22
N SER A 275 9.75 -14.35 -9.40
CA SER A 275 9.81 -15.32 -8.32
C SER A 275 11.15 -16.06 -8.32
N VAL A 276 11.55 -16.52 -7.14
CA VAL A 276 12.71 -17.35 -6.94
C VAL A 276 12.38 -18.48 -5.96
N THR A 277 12.77 -19.69 -6.30
CA THR A 277 12.66 -20.84 -5.38
C THR A 277 13.81 -20.85 -4.41
N VAL A 278 13.52 -21.05 -3.14
CA VAL A 278 14.52 -21.19 -2.08
C VAL A 278 15.21 -22.54 -2.20
N GLU A 279 16.50 -22.53 -2.60
CA GLU A 279 17.33 -23.74 -2.64
C GLU A 279 18.02 -23.98 -1.30
N ASP A 280 18.57 -22.93 -0.69
CA ASP A 280 19.19 -22.91 0.63
C ASP A 280 18.70 -21.69 1.41
N PRO A 281 17.89 -21.86 2.47
CA PRO A 281 17.38 -20.74 3.25
C PRO A 281 18.47 -19.92 3.96
N PHE A 282 19.65 -20.48 4.14
CA PHE A 282 20.81 -19.80 4.74
C PHE A 282 21.87 -19.41 3.73
N ARG A 283 21.53 -19.39 2.43
CA ARG A 283 22.43 -18.99 1.37
C ARG A 283 23.11 -17.66 1.71
N PRO A 284 24.43 -17.66 1.90
CA PRO A 284 25.14 -16.48 2.36
C PRO A 284 25.14 -15.41 1.29
N TYR A 285 25.29 -14.17 1.74
CA TYR A 285 25.55 -13.05 0.88
C TYR A 285 26.88 -13.24 0.11
N TYR A 286 26.81 -13.19 -1.21
CA TYR A 286 27.99 -13.19 -2.06
C TYR A 286 28.10 -11.86 -2.81
N LYS A 287 29.19 -11.12 -2.60
CA LYS A 287 29.48 -9.85 -3.28
C LYS A 287 29.32 -9.92 -4.81
N LYS A 288 29.47 -11.10 -5.40
CA LYS A 288 29.29 -11.33 -6.83
C LYS A 288 27.84 -11.31 -7.28
N LEU A 289 26.89 -11.66 -6.39
CA LEU A 289 25.43 -11.61 -6.64
C LEU A 289 24.84 -10.23 -6.30
N PHE A 290 25.48 -9.53 -5.37
CA PHE A 290 25.01 -8.23 -4.89
C PHE A 290 26.17 -7.22 -4.93
N PRO A 291 26.53 -6.70 -6.08
CA PRO A 291 27.73 -5.87 -6.25
C PRO A 291 27.69 -4.51 -5.55
N TRP A 292 26.53 -4.13 -5.03
CA TRP A 292 26.30 -2.83 -4.38
C TRP A 292 26.62 -2.80 -2.87
N PHE A 293 26.99 -3.91 -2.26
CA PHE A 293 27.42 -3.99 -0.86
C PHE A 293 28.92 -4.16 -0.67
#